data_3a2c4ff190539bdb5c3149916e056533
#
_entry.id   3a2c4ff190539bdb5c3149916e056533
#
_cell.length_a   1.000
_cell.length_b   1.000
_cell.length_c   1.000
_cell.angle_alpha   90.00
_cell.angle_beta   90.00
_cell.angle_gamma   90.00
#
_symmetry.space_group_name_H-M   'P 1'
#
loop_
_entity.id
_entity.type
_entity.pdbx_description
1 polymer ?
#
loop_
_entity_poly.entity_id
_entity_poly.type
_entity_poly.pdbx_seq_one_letter_code
_entity_poly.pdbx_strand_id
1 'polypeptide(L)'
;MKKLLLIIIFISFQSLSKADDIRDFQIEGMSIGDSLLEYFSKKKISKFINYDDLPSDMKFRIAEVYSRQEIDMKQYDGMQFYYKPKDPKYIIYALGGFLNCKNRSDCNKIFNEVSGDLKKMYKGGKKKTIIHPDDKSGKSIHTYYDFNLDEGFISVTNKLWSDATDWQSNISVMIMVNEVREWIDNDWGTN
;
A
#
# COMPACT_ATOMS: atom_id res chain seq x y z
N MET A 1 19.91 16.77 -12.24
CA MET A 1 19.94 16.55 -10.79
C MET A 1 18.50 16.56 -10.30
N LYS A 2 17.86 15.38 -10.19
CA LYS A 2 16.52 15.26 -9.62
C LYS A 2 16.68 15.40 -8.10
N LYS A 3 16.06 16.43 -7.53
CA LYS A 3 16.02 16.68 -6.10
C LYS A 3 15.46 15.43 -5.42
N LEU A 4 16.22 14.92 -4.47
CA LEU A 4 15.78 13.93 -3.50
C LEU A 4 14.57 14.54 -2.78
N LEU A 5 13.37 14.15 -3.19
CA LEU A 5 12.16 14.65 -2.53
C LEU A 5 12.05 13.84 -1.25
N LEU A 6 12.39 14.50 -0.14
CA LEU A 6 12.01 14.00 1.18
C LEU A 6 10.54 13.60 1.11
N ILE A 7 10.24 12.38 1.53
CA ILE A 7 8.88 11.95 1.84
C ILE A 7 8.47 12.79 3.05
N ILE A 8 7.98 13.99 2.80
CA ILE A 8 7.34 14.81 3.81
C ILE A 8 5.95 14.21 3.97
N ILE A 9 5.83 13.28 4.91
CA ILE A 9 4.55 13.02 5.54
C ILE A 9 4.17 14.37 6.15
N PHE A 10 3.25 15.10 5.54
CA PHE A 10 2.71 16.33 6.09
C PHE A 10 1.90 15.94 7.33
N ILE A 11 2.61 15.77 8.44
CA ILE A 11 1.99 15.79 9.75
C ILE A 11 1.72 17.26 10.02
N SER A 12 0.48 17.68 9.90
CA SER A 12 0.03 18.92 10.50
C SER A 12 0.33 18.84 11.99
N PHE A 13 1.38 19.52 12.43
CA PHE A 13 1.73 19.65 13.83
C PHE A 13 0.61 20.42 14.57
N GLN A 14 -0.42 19.72 14.94
CA GLN A 14 -1.30 20.15 16.01
C GLN A 14 -1.18 19.11 17.12
N SER A 15 -0.50 19.51 18.21
CA SER A 15 -0.35 18.82 19.49
C SER A 15 0.31 17.42 19.41
N LEU A 16 1.25 17.18 20.30
CA LEU A 16 1.86 15.89 20.68
C LEU A 16 0.79 14.90 21.25
N SER A 17 -0.21 14.60 20.45
CA SER A 17 -1.10 13.49 20.60
C SER A 17 -0.50 12.37 19.76
N LYS A 18 -0.16 11.27 20.39
CA LYS A 18 0.28 10.02 19.78
C LYS A 18 -0.46 9.81 18.45
N ALA A 19 0.26 9.73 17.33
CA ALA A 19 -0.32 9.38 16.05
C ALA A 19 -0.65 7.88 16.04
N ASP A 20 -1.69 7.51 16.79
CA ASP A 20 -2.15 6.12 16.93
C ASP A 20 -3.38 5.85 16.03
N ASP A 21 -3.98 6.90 15.45
CA ASP A 21 -5.13 6.74 14.57
C ASP A 21 -4.66 6.51 13.13
N ILE A 22 -5.03 5.37 12.56
CA ILE A 22 -4.71 5.00 11.18
C ILE A 22 -5.24 6.01 10.15
N ARG A 23 -6.27 6.79 10.52
CA ARG A 23 -6.88 7.83 9.67
C ARG A 23 -6.03 9.09 9.54
N ASP A 24 -5.04 9.27 10.42
CA ASP A 24 -4.08 10.41 10.32
C ASP A 24 -3.08 10.22 9.17
N PHE A 25 -2.96 8.98 8.65
CA PHE A 25 -2.09 8.69 7.53
C PHE A 25 -2.74 9.03 6.20
N GLN A 26 -1.95 9.66 5.33
CA GLN A 26 -2.37 10.00 3.99
C GLN A 26 -1.40 9.46 2.94
N ILE A 27 -1.95 8.89 1.89
CA ILE A 27 -1.25 8.55 0.65
C ILE A 27 -1.90 9.36 -0.47
N GLU A 28 -1.13 10.25 -1.11
CA GLU A 28 -1.64 11.19 -2.12
C GLU A 28 -2.83 12.05 -1.66
N GLY A 29 -2.87 12.37 -0.36
CA GLY A 29 -3.94 13.18 0.24
C GLY A 29 -5.21 12.42 0.58
N MET A 30 -5.23 11.10 0.42
CA MET A 30 -6.33 10.21 0.76
C MET A 30 -6.06 9.46 2.06
N SER A 31 -7.11 9.19 2.84
CA SER A 31 -7.04 8.48 4.13
C SER A 31 -8.00 7.28 4.19
N ILE A 32 -7.76 6.41 5.14
CA ILE A 32 -8.73 5.37 5.53
C ILE A 32 -10.02 6.04 6.00
N GLY A 33 -11.16 5.54 5.53
CA GLY A 33 -12.49 6.08 5.83
C GLY A 33 -12.99 7.12 4.84
N ASP A 34 -12.13 7.69 4.00
CA ASP A 34 -12.57 8.56 2.91
C ASP A 34 -13.38 7.79 1.88
N SER A 35 -14.20 8.51 1.13
CA SER A 35 -14.86 7.97 -0.04
C SER A 35 -14.00 8.13 -1.29
N LEU A 36 -13.78 7.07 -2.06
CA LEU A 36 -13.13 7.19 -3.37
C LEU A 36 -13.85 8.19 -4.30
N LEU A 37 -15.16 8.44 -4.06
CA LEU A 37 -15.94 9.39 -4.84
C LEU A 37 -15.58 10.85 -4.59
N GLU A 38 -14.85 11.16 -3.51
CA GLU A 38 -14.33 12.50 -3.25
C GLU A 38 -13.16 12.85 -4.19
N TYR A 39 -12.46 11.81 -4.67
CA TYR A 39 -11.28 11.93 -5.51
C TYR A 39 -11.54 11.54 -6.97
N PHE A 40 -12.46 10.60 -7.21
CA PHE A 40 -12.70 10.01 -8.54
C PHE A 40 -14.18 9.88 -8.85
N SER A 41 -14.54 10.11 -10.11
CA SER A 41 -15.89 9.77 -10.57
C SER A 41 -16.11 8.24 -10.60
N LYS A 42 -17.37 7.78 -10.46
CA LYS A 42 -17.72 6.34 -10.61
C LYS A 42 -17.21 5.76 -11.92
N LYS A 43 -17.30 6.52 -13.02
CA LYS A 43 -16.79 6.14 -14.33
C LYS A 43 -15.26 5.93 -14.33
N LYS A 44 -14.55 6.69 -13.51
CA LYS A 44 -13.09 6.55 -13.39
C LYS A 44 -12.75 5.33 -12.51
N ILE A 45 -13.44 5.16 -11.38
CA ILE A 45 -13.25 4.00 -10.49
C ILE A 45 -13.51 2.68 -11.24
N SER A 46 -14.54 2.64 -12.11
CA SER A 46 -14.86 1.42 -12.90
C SER A 46 -13.81 1.08 -13.98
N LYS A 47 -12.88 1.99 -14.25
CA LYS A 47 -11.75 1.75 -15.18
C LYS A 47 -10.46 1.35 -14.47
N PHE A 48 -10.41 1.44 -13.15
CA PHE A 48 -9.28 0.96 -12.40
C PHE A 48 -9.13 -0.55 -12.62
N ILE A 49 -7.90 -1.02 -12.64
CA ILE A 49 -7.66 -2.46 -12.72
C ILE A 49 -8.31 -3.10 -11.50
N ASN A 50 -9.37 -3.84 -11.73
CA ASN A 50 -9.97 -4.67 -10.72
C ASN A 50 -9.46 -6.09 -10.97
N TYR A 51 -9.21 -6.83 -9.93
CA TYR A 51 -8.95 -8.26 -10.06
C TYR A 51 -10.27 -8.95 -10.38
N ASP A 52 -10.63 -8.98 -11.68
CA ASP A 52 -11.91 -9.53 -12.17
C ASP A 52 -12.02 -11.04 -11.92
N ASP A 53 -10.88 -11.72 -11.74
CA ASP A 53 -10.81 -13.14 -11.39
C ASP A 53 -11.17 -13.42 -9.92
N LEU A 54 -11.34 -12.37 -9.11
CA LEU A 54 -11.76 -12.56 -7.73
C LEU A 54 -13.25 -12.92 -7.64
N PRO A 55 -13.63 -13.89 -6.80
CA PRO A 55 -15.02 -14.28 -6.60
C PRO A 55 -15.93 -13.08 -6.32
N SER A 56 -17.13 -13.08 -6.89
CA SER A 56 -18.08 -11.95 -6.80
C SER A 56 -18.59 -11.69 -5.38
N ASP A 57 -18.47 -12.67 -4.50
CA ASP A 57 -18.91 -12.68 -3.10
C ASP A 57 -17.82 -12.28 -2.10
N MET A 58 -16.63 -11.90 -2.58
CA MET A 58 -15.56 -11.45 -1.69
C MET A 58 -15.99 -10.24 -0.84
N LYS A 59 -15.51 -10.23 0.40
CA LYS A 59 -15.76 -9.19 1.38
C LYS A 59 -15.26 -7.81 0.92
N PHE A 60 -14.09 -7.78 0.27
CA PHE A 60 -13.49 -6.58 -0.29
C PHE A 60 -13.21 -6.73 -1.77
N ARG A 61 -13.25 -5.61 -2.49
CA ARG A 61 -12.73 -5.44 -3.85
C ARG A 61 -11.43 -4.68 -3.79
N ILE A 62 -10.54 -5.01 -4.74
CA ILE A 62 -9.26 -4.36 -4.89
C ILE A 62 -9.29 -3.63 -6.21
N ALA A 63 -8.96 -2.35 -6.18
CA ALA A 63 -8.77 -1.52 -7.36
C ALA A 63 -7.33 -1.00 -7.39
N GLU A 64 -6.69 -1.07 -8.55
CA GLU A 64 -5.34 -0.59 -8.75
C GLU A 64 -5.26 0.42 -9.89
N VAL A 65 -4.36 1.37 -9.72
CA VAL A 65 -4.04 2.39 -10.72
C VAL A 65 -2.53 2.53 -10.80
N TYR A 66 -1.96 2.29 -11.97
CA TYR A 66 -0.52 2.31 -12.21
C TYR A 66 -0.04 3.50 -13.05
N SER A 67 -0.95 4.27 -13.63
CA SER A 67 -0.59 5.33 -14.55
C SER A 67 -0.75 6.70 -13.93
N ARG A 68 0.35 7.45 -13.84
CA ARG A 68 0.31 8.87 -13.44
C ARG A 68 -0.56 9.74 -14.36
N GLN A 69 -0.85 9.27 -15.57
CA GLN A 69 -1.73 9.98 -16.51
C GLN A 69 -3.21 9.87 -16.13
N GLU A 70 -3.59 8.83 -15.39
CA GLU A 70 -4.97 8.64 -14.96
C GLU A 70 -5.29 9.39 -13.67
N ILE A 71 -4.28 9.57 -12.81
CA ILE A 71 -4.36 10.31 -11.54
C ILE A 71 -3.14 11.22 -11.45
N ASP A 72 -3.33 12.44 -10.96
CA ASP A 72 -2.24 13.37 -10.67
C ASP A 72 -1.53 12.95 -9.37
N MET A 73 -0.79 11.84 -9.46
CA MET A 73 0.03 11.34 -8.36
C MET A 73 1.34 12.12 -8.28
N LYS A 74 1.67 12.58 -7.08
CA LYS A 74 2.86 13.41 -6.84
C LYS A 74 4.05 12.60 -6.37
N GLN A 75 3.79 11.52 -5.63
CA GLN A 75 4.83 10.76 -4.92
C GLN A 75 4.95 9.32 -5.42
N TYR A 76 3.83 8.66 -5.76
CA TYR A 76 3.78 7.26 -6.11
C TYR A 76 3.64 7.02 -7.62
N ASP A 77 4.06 5.85 -8.07
CA ASP A 77 3.90 5.41 -9.47
C ASP A 77 2.59 4.65 -9.69
N GLY A 78 1.98 4.18 -8.62
CA GLY A 78 0.69 3.52 -8.61
C GLY A 78 0.06 3.50 -7.22
N MET A 79 -1.22 3.19 -7.17
CA MET A 79 -2.00 3.09 -5.93
C MET A 79 -2.91 1.86 -5.96
N GLN A 80 -3.23 1.36 -4.77
CA GLN A 80 -4.16 0.26 -4.57
C GLN A 80 -5.17 0.64 -3.48
N PHE A 81 -6.44 0.30 -3.70
CA PHE A 81 -7.55 0.60 -2.80
C PHE A 81 -8.34 -0.68 -2.50
N TYR A 82 -8.77 -0.82 -1.25
CA TYR A 82 -9.70 -1.87 -0.84
C TYR A 82 -11.01 -1.23 -0.37
N TYR A 83 -12.11 -1.66 -0.95
CA TYR A 83 -13.45 -1.17 -0.63
C TYR A 83 -14.48 -2.31 -0.64
N LYS A 84 -15.63 -2.13 0.03
CA LYS A 84 -16.70 -3.13 0.02
C LYS A 84 -17.51 -3.05 -1.28
N PRO A 85 -17.74 -4.16 -2.01
CA PRO A 85 -18.32 -4.15 -3.36
C PRO A 85 -19.75 -3.61 -3.42
N LYS A 86 -20.50 -3.70 -2.31
CA LYS A 86 -21.91 -3.24 -2.22
C LYS A 86 -22.04 -1.87 -1.55
N ASP A 87 -20.93 -1.23 -1.17
CA ASP A 87 -20.97 0.09 -0.58
C ASP A 87 -21.07 1.16 -1.67
N PRO A 88 -22.21 1.88 -1.77
CA PRO A 88 -22.37 2.92 -2.79
C PRO A 88 -21.46 4.13 -2.59
N LYS A 89 -20.84 4.27 -1.41
CA LYS A 89 -19.91 5.35 -1.07
C LYS A 89 -18.47 5.01 -1.44
N TYR A 90 -18.16 3.75 -1.71
CA TYR A 90 -16.78 3.29 -2.00
C TYR A 90 -15.79 3.73 -0.90
N ILE A 91 -16.14 3.46 0.36
CA ILE A 91 -15.27 3.79 1.50
C ILE A 91 -13.96 3.02 1.42
N ILE A 92 -12.84 3.71 1.66
CA ILE A 92 -11.49 3.15 1.66
C ILE A 92 -11.23 2.41 2.98
N TYR A 93 -11.00 1.11 2.91
CA TYR A 93 -10.64 0.25 4.04
C TYR A 93 -9.15 -0.12 4.06
N ALA A 94 -8.52 -0.11 2.89
CA ALA A 94 -7.08 -0.15 2.77
C ALA A 94 -6.64 0.72 1.60
N LEU A 95 -5.46 1.31 1.75
CA LEU A 95 -4.87 2.24 0.82
C LEU A 95 -3.38 1.96 0.70
N GLY A 96 -2.88 1.81 -0.51
CA GLY A 96 -1.46 1.60 -0.77
C GLY A 96 -0.92 2.47 -1.89
N GLY A 97 0.37 2.81 -1.76
CA GLY A 97 1.14 3.47 -2.81
C GLY A 97 2.35 2.61 -3.22
N PHE A 98 2.71 2.61 -4.50
CA PHE A 98 3.83 1.87 -5.07
C PHE A 98 4.86 2.82 -5.67
N LEU A 99 6.14 2.56 -5.38
CA LEU A 99 7.29 3.24 -5.96
C LEU A 99 8.14 2.22 -6.72
N ASN A 100 8.22 2.37 -8.02
CA ASN A 100 9.05 1.52 -8.86
C ASN A 100 10.53 1.84 -8.65
N CYS A 101 11.34 0.81 -8.48
CA CYS A 101 12.76 0.95 -8.28
C CYS A 101 13.52 0.84 -9.60
N LYS A 102 14.62 1.56 -9.70
CA LYS A 102 15.53 1.43 -10.85
C LYS A 102 16.31 0.13 -10.83
N ASN A 103 16.64 -0.34 -9.64
CA ASN A 103 17.40 -1.55 -9.39
C ASN A 103 17.26 -1.98 -7.92
N ARG A 104 17.80 -3.14 -7.56
CA ARG A 104 17.76 -3.71 -6.21
C ARG A 104 18.36 -2.78 -5.13
N SER A 105 19.45 -2.07 -5.43
CA SER A 105 20.09 -1.14 -4.49
C SER A 105 19.18 0.06 -4.19
N ASP A 106 18.51 0.57 -5.21
CA ASP A 106 17.55 1.69 -5.09
C ASP A 106 16.34 1.26 -4.22
N CYS A 107 15.77 0.07 -4.48
CA CYS A 107 14.72 -0.50 -3.63
C CYS A 107 15.14 -0.60 -2.17
N ASN A 108 16.31 -1.18 -1.90
CA ASN A 108 16.80 -1.34 -0.53
C ASN A 108 16.99 0.01 0.17
N LYS A 109 17.49 1.01 -0.55
CA LYS A 109 17.65 2.36 -0.02
C LYS A 109 16.30 2.96 0.39
N ILE A 110 15.33 3.00 -0.54
CA ILE A 110 13.98 3.54 -0.28
C ILE A 110 13.31 2.79 0.88
N PHE A 111 13.37 1.45 0.88
CA PHE A 111 12.80 0.64 1.95
C PHE A 111 13.38 0.98 3.32
N ASN A 112 14.71 1.13 3.42
CA ASN A 112 15.37 1.46 4.68
C ASN A 112 15.03 2.87 5.16
N GLU A 113 14.93 3.83 4.25
CA GLU A 113 14.53 5.21 4.57
C GLU A 113 13.09 5.23 5.12
N VAL A 114 12.11 4.70 4.36
CA VAL A 114 10.70 4.71 4.74
C VAL A 114 10.47 3.91 6.03
N SER A 115 10.99 2.67 6.11
CA SER A 115 10.83 1.86 7.32
C SER A 115 11.55 2.46 8.52
N GLY A 116 12.68 3.15 8.30
CA GLY A 116 13.43 3.86 9.32
C GLY A 116 12.66 5.03 9.92
N ASP A 117 11.95 5.79 9.09
CA ASP A 117 11.12 6.91 9.54
C ASP A 117 9.90 6.41 10.33
N LEU A 118 9.23 5.37 9.83
CA LEU A 118 8.12 4.75 10.57
C LEU A 118 8.56 4.17 11.91
N LYS A 119 9.77 3.58 12.02
CA LYS A 119 10.32 3.11 13.30
C LYS A 119 10.51 4.21 14.34
N LYS A 120 10.78 5.43 13.92
CA LYS A 120 10.90 6.58 14.84
C LYS A 120 9.53 6.99 15.38
N MET A 121 8.47 6.80 14.58
CA MET A 121 7.10 7.17 14.91
C MET A 121 6.39 6.07 15.70
N TYR A 122 6.61 4.80 15.34
CA TYR A 122 5.90 3.63 15.89
C TYR A 122 6.85 2.65 16.54
N LYS A 123 6.45 2.16 17.72
CA LYS A 123 7.17 1.09 18.42
C LYS A 123 6.66 -0.28 17.95
N GLY A 124 7.51 -1.31 18.08
CA GLY A 124 7.07 -2.70 17.92
C GLY A 124 6.95 -3.21 16.49
N GLY A 125 7.51 -2.51 15.51
CA GLY A 125 7.53 -2.98 14.13
C GLY A 125 8.24 -4.33 13.97
N LYS A 126 7.68 -5.23 13.14
CA LYS A 126 8.21 -6.58 12.86
C LYS A 126 8.68 -6.68 11.42
N LYS A 127 9.89 -7.22 11.24
CA LYS A 127 10.44 -7.51 9.92
C LYS A 127 10.26 -8.98 9.58
N LYS A 128 9.77 -9.26 8.35
CA LYS A 128 9.65 -10.61 7.79
C LYS A 128 10.20 -10.60 6.37
N THR A 129 10.90 -11.65 5.98
CA THR A 129 11.35 -11.85 4.59
C THR A 129 10.87 -13.20 4.11
N ILE A 130 10.35 -13.25 2.89
CA ILE A 130 9.89 -14.48 2.24
C ILE A 130 10.45 -14.58 0.83
N ILE A 131 10.58 -15.80 0.33
CA ILE A 131 10.69 -16.08 -1.11
C ILE A 131 9.27 -16.09 -1.66
N HIS A 132 9.01 -15.35 -2.75
CA HIS A 132 7.65 -15.25 -3.28
C HIS A 132 7.25 -16.58 -3.95
N PRO A 133 6.11 -17.17 -3.59
CA PRO A 133 5.73 -18.52 -4.05
C PRO A 133 5.45 -18.60 -5.55
N ASP A 134 5.00 -17.51 -6.16
CA ASP A 134 4.66 -17.47 -7.59
C ASP A 134 5.89 -17.40 -8.50
N ASP A 135 7.04 -17.00 -7.97
CA ASP A 135 8.31 -17.08 -8.72
C ASP A 135 8.91 -18.48 -8.61
N LYS A 136 8.68 -19.30 -9.62
CA LYS A 136 9.20 -20.68 -9.71
C LYS A 136 10.73 -20.75 -9.72
N SER A 137 11.44 -19.65 -9.99
CA SER A 137 12.91 -19.60 -9.89
C SER A 137 13.40 -19.54 -8.42
N GLY A 138 12.52 -19.19 -7.47
CA GLY A 138 12.86 -19.02 -6.06
C GLY A 138 13.76 -17.81 -5.76
N LYS A 139 13.89 -16.87 -6.70
CA LYS A 139 14.82 -15.73 -6.58
C LYS A 139 14.14 -14.41 -6.22
N SER A 140 12.81 -14.34 -6.32
CA SER A 140 12.06 -13.15 -5.89
C SER A 140 11.95 -13.11 -4.37
N ILE A 141 12.37 -12.00 -3.79
CA ILE A 141 12.44 -11.82 -2.33
C ILE A 141 11.57 -10.64 -1.94
N HIS A 142 10.60 -10.89 -1.06
CA HIS A 142 9.79 -9.85 -0.47
C HIS A 142 10.13 -9.66 1.00
N THR A 143 10.44 -8.43 1.38
CA THR A 143 10.75 -8.06 2.76
C THR A 143 9.69 -7.08 3.25
N TYR A 144 8.99 -7.45 4.29
CA TYR A 144 7.96 -6.67 4.96
C TYR A 144 8.52 -6.03 6.22
N TYR A 145 8.08 -4.82 6.50
CA TYR A 145 8.22 -4.22 7.81
C TYR A 145 6.85 -3.72 8.27
N ASP A 146 6.31 -4.37 9.28
CA ASP A 146 4.92 -4.27 9.70
C ASP A 146 4.80 -3.57 11.05
N PHE A 147 3.88 -2.61 11.15
CA PHE A 147 3.56 -1.86 12.35
C PHE A 147 2.09 -2.06 12.68
N ASN A 148 1.81 -2.63 13.86
CA ASN A 148 0.44 -2.76 14.35
C ASN A 148 0.05 -1.46 15.06
N LEU A 149 -1.12 -0.95 14.76
CA LEU A 149 -1.79 0.16 15.40
C LEU A 149 -3.07 -0.36 16.08
N ASP A 150 -3.68 0.45 16.94
CA ASP A 150 -4.89 0.04 17.67
C ASP A 150 -6.05 -0.33 16.71
N GLU A 151 -6.28 0.48 15.66
CA GLU A 151 -7.37 0.28 14.71
C GLU A 151 -6.93 -0.29 13.36
N GLY A 152 -5.63 -0.59 13.19
CA GLY A 152 -5.13 -1.03 11.90
C GLY A 152 -3.66 -1.37 11.85
N PHE A 153 -3.12 -1.24 10.66
CA PHE A 153 -1.84 -1.81 10.33
C PHE A 153 -1.17 -1.00 9.21
N ILE A 154 0.12 -0.78 9.33
CA ILE A 154 0.95 -0.21 8.28
C ILE A 154 1.99 -1.24 7.87
N SER A 155 2.14 -1.48 6.57
CA SER A 155 3.21 -2.32 6.02
C SER A 155 4.03 -1.55 5.01
N VAL A 156 5.34 -1.64 5.14
CA VAL A 156 6.27 -1.27 4.08
C VAL A 156 6.85 -2.54 3.51
N THR A 157 6.68 -2.74 2.21
CA THR A 157 7.16 -3.95 1.54
C THR A 157 8.19 -3.61 0.49
N ASN A 158 9.35 -4.25 0.56
CA ASN A 158 10.34 -4.27 -0.52
C ASN A 158 10.12 -5.52 -1.36
N LYS A 159 9.55 -5.33 -2.55
CA LYS A 159 9.27 -6.42 -3.52
C LYS A 159 10.40 -6.47 -4.55
N LEU A 160 11.36 -7.36 -4.33
CA LEU A 160 12.47 -7.60 -5.24
C LEU A 160 12.13 -8.78 -6.14
N TRP A 161 11.63 -8.50 -7.32
CA TRP A 161 11.35 -9.50 -8.32
C TRP A 161 12.61 -9.95 -9.03
N SER A 162 12.67 -11.20 -9.45
CA SER A 162 13.76 -11.75 -10.25
C SER A 162 13.56 -11.47 -11.74
N ASP A 163 14.66 -11.54 -12.50
CA ASP A 163 14.60 -11.40 -13.96
C ASP A 163 13.85 -12.56 -14.66
N ALA A 164 13.44 -13.58 -13.90
CA ALA A 164 12.61 -14.69 -14.40
C ALA A 164 11.12 -14.34 -14.41
N THR A 165 10.74 -13.18 -13.90
CA THR A 165 9.36 -12.67 -13.90
C THR A 165 9.29 -11.39 -14.73
N ASP A 166 8.11 -11.09 -15.29
CA ASP A 166 7.84 -9.83 -15.98
C ASP A 166 7.50 -8.68 -15.03
N TRP A 167 7.58 -8.92 -13.70
CA TRP A 167 7.18 -7.96 -12.70
C TRP A 167 8.32 -7.02 -12.32
N GLN A 168 7.98 -5.74 -12.17
CA GLN A 168 8.93 -4.72 -11.78
C GLN A 168 9.11 -4.68 -10.26
N SER A 169 10.37 -4.65 -9.80
CA SER A 169 10.69 -4.46 -8.38
C SER A 169 10.21 -3.09 -7.90
N ASN A 170 9.56 -3.06 -6.74
CA ASN A 170 8.98 -1.85 -6.18
C ASN A 170 8.99 -1.86 -4.64
N ILE A 171 8.80 -0.68 -4.07
CA ILE A 171 8.44 -0.50 -2.67
C ILE A 171 6.95 -0.20 -2.62
N SER A 172 6.23 -0.86 -1.73
CA SER A 172 4.86 -0.48 -1.41
C SER A 172 4.72 -0.05 0.05
N VAL A 173 3.93 0.99 0.27
CA VAL A 173 3.44 1.37 1.59
C VAL A 173 1.95 1.12 1.60
N MET A 174 1.48 0.29 2.52
CA MET A 174 0.08 -0.09 2.64
C MET A 174 -0.41 0.26 4.04
N ILE A 175 -1.57 0.87 4.11
CA ILE A 175 -2.31 1.16 5.33
C ILE A 175 -3.64 0.43 5.24
N MET A 176 -4.04 -0.27 6.29
CA MET A 176 -5.30 -1.01 6.29
C MET A 176 -5.92 -1.12 7.68
N VAL A 177 -7.23 -1.15 7.76
CA VAL A 177 -7.94 -1.48 8.99
C VAL A 177 -7.76 -2.95 9.35
N ASN A 178 -7.90 -3.29 10.64
CA ASN A 178 -7.77 -4.68 11.12
C ASN A 178 -8.71 -5.64 10.36
N GLU A 179 -9.91 -5.20 10.01
CA GLU A 179 -10.88 -6.00 9.25
C GLU A 179 -10.36 -6.49 7.88
N VAL A 180 -9.57 -5.66 7.18
CA VAL A 180 -8.94 -6.04 5.90
C VAL A 180 -7.82 -7.03 6.16
N ARG A 181 -7.00 -6.78 7.19
CA ARG A 181 -5.90 -7.67 7.56
C ARG A 181 -6.39 -9.07 7.89
N GLU A 182 -7.41 -9.17 8.74
CA GLU A 182 -8.03 -10.44 9.11
C GLU A 182 -8.60 -11.17 7.88
N TRP A 183 -9.21 -10.43 6.96
CA TRP A 183 -9.71 -11.01 5.72
C TRP A 183 -8.59 -11.54 4.82
N ILE A 184 -7.46 -10.81 4.69
CA ILE A 184 -6.31 -11.27 3.91
C ILE A 184 -5.72 -12.55 4.53
N ASP A 185 -5.56 -12.57 5.86
CA ASP A 185 -4.91 -13.66 6.56
C ASP A 185 -5.78 -14.95 6.58
N ASN A 186 -7.12 -14.83 6.59
CA ASN A 186 -8.03 -15.97 6.74
C ASN A 186 -8.64 -16.45 5.41
N ASP A 187 -9.00 -15.53 4.52
CA ASP A 187 -9.80 -15.85 3.34
C ASP A 187 -8.97 -15.81 2.05
N TRP A 188 -7.93 -14.98 1.99
CA TRP A 188 -7.14 -14.84 0.76
C TRP A 188 -5.78 -15.55 0.82
N GLY A 189 -5.17 -15.67 1.98
CA GLY A 189 -3.84 -16.29 2.15
C GLY A 189 -3.82 -17.81 2.26
N THR A 190 -4.97 -18.48 2.21
CA THR A 190 -5.13 -19.94 2.45
C THR A 190 -5.41 -20.76 1.19
N ASN A 191 -5.39 -20.16 -0.02
CA ASN A 191 -5.57 -20.89 -1.29
C ASN A 191 -4.26 -21.03 -2.06
#